data_20cdb031cf326cbe5540cab19016d7f1
#
_entry.id   20cdb031cf326cbe5540cab19016d7f1
#
_cell.length_a   1.000
_cell.length_b   1.000
_cell.length_c   1.000
_cell.angle_alpha   90.00
_cell.angle_beta   90.00
_cell.angle_gamma   90.00
#
_symmetry.space_group_name_H-M   'P 1'
#
loop_
_entity.id
_entity.type
_entity.pdbx_description
1 polymer ?
#
loop_
_entity_poly.entity_id
_entity_poly.type
_entity_poly.pdbx_seq_one_letter_code
_entity_poly.pdbx_strand_id
1 'polypeptide(L)'
;MQKTIKILIGGIMLAAMLLCGCSADLGGTEEGRMIEYKVLGDDEVPDEFKSQIEDAKGEDMKLTYKDNEYLYIARGYGQKETGGYSISVVQMYAENKAIYFETKLIEPSENETVSNQQNFPYIVVKTELCDM
;
A
#
# COMPACT_ATOMS: atom_id res chain seq x y z
N MET A 1 2.17 14.69 -6.72
CA MET A 1 1.60 14.71 -5.44
C MET A 1 1.98 13.49 -4.65
N GLN A 2 2.51 13.65 -3.49
CA GLN A 2 2.94 12.55 -2.67
C GLN A 2 2.10 12.41 -1.45
N LYS A 3 1.80 11.22 -1.06
CA LYS A 3 1.06 10.97 0.16
C LYS A 3 1.64 9.80 0.92
N THR A 4 1.65 9.89 2.21
CA THR A 4 2.16 8.83 3.05
C THR A 4 1.02 8.23 3.84
N ILE A 5 0.92 6.93 3.82
CA ILE A 5 -0.06 6.21 4.59
C ILE A 5 0.64 5.68 5.81
N LYS A 6 0.11 6.01 6.96
CA LYS A 6 0.64 5.50 8.20
C LYS A 6 -0.36 4.49 8.73
N ILE A 7 0.06 3.27 8.83
CA ILE A 7 -0.81 2.20 9.26
C ILE A 7 -0.29 1.64 10.56
N LEU A 8 -1.11 1.70 11.58
CA LEU A 8 -0.72 1.14 12.85
C LEU A 8 -1.14 -0.30 12.88
N ILE A 9 -0.19 -1.15 13.11
CA ILE A 9 -0.48 -2.55 13.16
C ILE A 9 -0.46 -2.88 14.61
N GLY A 10 -1.58 -2.94 15.16
CA GLY A 10 -1.62 -3.15 16.54
C GLY A 10 -1.36 -4.54 16.83
N GLY A 11 -1.07 -4.85 17.80
CA GLY A 11 -0.94 -6.11 17.99
C GLY A 11 0.20 -6.58 18.55
N ILE A 12 0.56 -7.42 18.75
CA ILE A 12 1.41 -7.85 19.49
C ILE A 12 2.34 -8.49 19.14
N MET A 13 2.97 -8.93 19.04
CA MET A 13 3.76 -9.37 18.81
C MET A 13 4.91 -9.94 18.79
N LEU A 14 5.42 -10.19 19.29
CA LEU A 14 6.56 -10.76 19.51
C LEU A 14 6.94 -11.80 18.65
N ALA A 15 6.30 -12.74 18.59
CA ALA A 15 6.70 -13.86 17.82
C ALA A 15 6.93 -13.47 16.41
N ALA A 16 6.16 -12.61 15.98
CA ALA A 16 6.30 -12.34 14.60
C ALA A 16 7.56 -11.66 14.28
N MET A 17 8.12 -11.07 15.23
CA MET A 17 9.31 -10.44 14.92
C MET A 17 10.29 -11.39 14.42
N LEU A 18 10.22 -12.57 14.88
CA LEU A 18 11.18 -13.53 14.45
C LEU A 18 10.91 -13.93 13.04
N LEU A 19 9.65 -13.98 12.69
CA LEU A 19 9.32 -14.40 11.35
C LEU A 19 9.69 -13.34 10.35
N CYS A 20 9.67 -12.13 10.77
CA CYS A 20 10.01 -11.08 9.85
C CYS A 20 11.52 -10.83 9.81
N GLY A 21 12.23 -11.59 10.53
CA GLY A 21 13.64 -11.45 10.52
C GLY A 21 14.10 -10.20 11.16
N CYS A 22 13.35 -9.67 11.92
CA CYS A 22 13.73 -8.45 12.48
C CYS A 22 14.56 -8.75 13.56
N SER A 23 15.68 -8.95 13.39
CA SER A 23 16.43 -9.37 14.33
C SER A 23 16.64 -8.46 15.30
N ALA A 24 16.36 -8.44 16.00
CA ALA A 24 16.72 -7.95 17.05
C ALA A 24 17.41 -6.96 17.41
N ASP A 25 17.24 -6.06 17.18
CA ASP A 25 17.85 -5.14 17.60
C ASP A 25 17.43 -4.84 18.85
N LEU A 26 17.89 -5.28 19.61
CA LEU A 26 17.56 -5.12 20.81
C LEU A 26 17.55 -3.88 21.33
N GLY A 27 16.82 -3.42 21.71
CA GLY A 27 16.87 -2.34 22.43
C GLY A 27 16.90 -1.10 21.82
N GLY A 28 16.92 -0.98 20.79
CA GLY A 28 17.02 0.25 20.25
C GLY A 28 15.73 0.82 19.86
N THR A 29 15.67 2.02 19.57
CA THR A 29 14.56 2.58 19.00
C THR A 29 14.57 2.07 17.65
N GLU A 30 13.47 1.78 17.11
CA GLU A 30 13.44 1.27 15.89
C GLU A 30 13.58 2.27 14.88
N GLU A 31 14.49 2.22 14.06
CA GLU A 31 14.60 3.14 12.99
C GLU A 31 13.91 2.57 11.80
N GLY A 32 13.57 3.33 10.85
CA GLY A 32 12.87 2.91 9.66
C GLY A 32 13.51 1.70 9.02
N ARG A 33 12.75 0.67 8.81
CA ARG A 33 13.23 -0.55 8.19
C ARG A 33 12.44 -0.77 6.91
N MET A 34 13.14 -0.89 5.81
CA MET A 34 12.48 -1.08 4.52
C MET A 34 11.76 -2.44 4.52
N ILE A 35 10.59 -2.45 3.94
CA ILE A 35 9.77 -3.64 3.87
C ILE A 35 9.67 -4.09 2.42
N GLU A 36 9.82 -5.37 2.21
CA GLU A 36 9.65 -5.91 0.88
C GLU A 36 8.18 -6.07 0.58
N TYR A 37 7.79 -5.76 -0.62
CA TYR A 37 6.40 -5.84 -1.03
C TYR A 37 6.31 -6.25 -2.49
N LYS A 38 5.13 -6.67 -2.89
CA LYS A 38 4.88 -7.00 -4.27
C LYS A 38 3.68 -6.21 -4.74
N VAL A 39 3.77 -5.58 -5.89
CA VAL A 39 2.64 -4.88 -6.49
C VAL A 39 1.77 -5.91 -7.18
N LEU A 40 0.48 -5.91 -6.93
CA LEU A 40 -0.42 -6.92 -7.44
C LEU A 40 -1.24 -6.44 -8.63
N GLY A 41 -1.50 -7.36 -9.53
CA GLY A 41 -2.46 -7.10 -10.60
C GLY A 41 -3.85 -7.42 -10.09
N ASP A 42 -4.85 -7.07 -10.87
CA ASP A 42 -6.23 -7.26 -10.45
C ASP A 42 -6.56 -8.70 -10.12
N ASP A 43 -6.01 -9.64 -10.83
CA ASP A 43 -6.34 -11.02 -10.62
C ASP A 43 -5.60 -11.61 -9.42
N GLU A 44 -4.74 -10.86 -8.81
CA GLU A 44 -3.99 -11.33 -7.65
C GLU A 44 -4.54 -10.80 -6.35
N VAL A 45 -5.52 -9.93 -6.40
CA VAL A 45 -6.09 -9.32 -5.20
C VAL A 45 -7.18 -10.25 -4.65
N PRO A 46 -7.20 -10.52 -3.35
CA PRO A 46 -8.26 -11.37 -2.77
C PRO A 46 -9.64 -10.80 -3.06
N ASP A 47 -10.59 -11.67 -3.32
CA ASP A 47 -11.93 -11.27 -3.73
C ASP A 47 -12.58 -10.34 -2.73
N GLU A 48 -12.43 -10.60 -1.45
CA GLU A 48 -13.06 -9.76 -0.46
C GLU A 48 -12.46 -8.36 -0.45
N PHE A 49 -11.16 -8.28 -0.64
CA PHE A 49 -10.51 -6.98 -0.68
C PHE A 49 -10.88 -6.24 -1.96
N LYS A 50 -10.99 -6.99 -3.05
CA LYS A 50 -11.34 -6.39 -4.32
C LYS A 50 -12.72 -5.76 -4.23
N SER A 51 -13.63 -6.38 -3.53
CA SER A 51 -14.96 -5.84 -3.36
C SER A 51 -14.92 -4.53 -2.59
N GLN A 52 -14.09 -4.45 -1.57
CA GLN A 52 -13.94 -3.22 -0.80
C GLN A 52 -13.35 -2.11 -1.67
N ILE A 53 -12.42 -2.48 -2.51
CA ILE A 53 -11.78 -1.51 -3.41
C ILE A 53 -12.78 -0.97 -4.40
N GLU A 54 -13.61 -1.85 -4.96
CA GLU A 54 -14.61 -1.41 -5.92
C GLU A 54 -15.58 -0.42 -5.29
N ASP A 55 -15.90 -0.58 -4.02
CA ASP A 55 -16.81 0.32 -3.37
C ASP A 55 -16.17 1.65 -3.01
N ALA A 56 -14.87 1.70 -2.92
CA ALA A 56 -14.16 2.88 -2.42
C ALA A 56 -13.35 3.64 -3.45
N LYS A 57 -13.11 3.05 -4.61
CA LYS A 57 -12.12 3.62 -5.53
C LYS A 57 -12.53 4.94 -6.15
N GLY A 58 -13.79 5.31 -6.02
CA GLY A 58 -14.23 6.60 -6.54
C GLY A 58 -13.73 7.78 -5.74
N GLU A 59 -13.18 7.52 -4.56
CA GLU A 59 -12.69 8.59 -3.71
C GLU A 59 -11.27 8.32 -3.31
N ASP A 60 -10.65 9.26 -2.65
CA ASP A 60 -9.31 9.09 -2.13
C ASP A 60 -9.34 7.88 -1.20
N MET A 61 -8.60 6.85 -1.51
CA MET A 61 -8.78 5.57 -0.87
C MET A 61 -7.52 5.07 -0.20
N LYS A 62 -7.65 4.63 1.04
CA LYS A 62 -6.56 4.02 1.78
C LYS A 62 -7.16 2.86 2.54
N LEU A 63 -6.91 1.66 2.07
CA LEU A 63 -7.51 0.47 2.65
C LEU A 63 -6.46 -0.58 2.98
N THR A 64 -6.74 -1.41 3.96
CA THR A 64 -5.89 -2.53 4.26
C THR A 64 -6.73 -3.79 4.41
N TYR A 65 -6.12 -4.92 4.17
CA TYR A 65 -6.78 -6.21 4.29
C TYR A 65 -5.73 -7.22 4.74
N LYS A 66 -6.10 -8.11 5.61
CA LYS A 66 -5.14 -9.02 6.19
C LYS A 66 -5.69 -10.42 6.14
N ASP A 67 -4.92 -11.37 5.70
CA ASP A 67 -5.30 -12.76 5.77
C ASP A 67 -4.31 -13.46 6.71
N ASN A 68 -4.20 -14.77 6.63
CA ASN A 68 -3.33 -15.49 7.55
C ASN A 68 -1.86 -15.33 7.26
N GLU A 69 -1.51 -14.90 6.08
CA GLU A 69 -0.12 -14.81 5.70
C GLU A 69 0.36 -13.45 5.27
N TYR A 70 -0.54 -12.61 4.80
CA TYR A 70 -0.13 -11.37 4.17
C TYR A 70 -0.96 -10.18 4.61
N LEU A 71 -0.35 -9.03 4.50
CA LEU A 71 -1.04 -7.76 4.66
C LEU A 71 -1.13 -7.13 3.27
N TYR A 72 -2.30 -6.69 2.91
CA TYR A 72 -2.51 -6.03 1.62
C TYR A 72 -2.86 -4.57 1.89
N ILE A 73 -2.32 -3.68 1.09
CA ILE A 73 -2.56 -2.26 1.24
C ILE A 73 -2.95 -1.70 -0.12
N ALA A 74 -4.06 -0.99 -0.16
CA ALA A 74 -4.52 -0.35 -1.38
C ALA A 74 -4.49 1.16 -1.22
N ARG A 75 -4.00 1.84 -2.21
CA ARG A 75 -3.97 3.29 -2.22
C ARG A 75 -4.54 3.78 -3.53
N GLY A 76 -5.59 4.57 -3.46
CA GLY A 76 -6.23 5.12 -4.65
C GLY A 76 -6.34 6.61 -4.53
N TYR A 77 -6.48 7.26 -5.65
CA TYR A 77 -6.51 8.71 -5.71
C TYR A 77 -7.85 9.26 -6.21
N GLY A 78 -8.87 8.39 -6.22
CA GLY A 78 -10.19 8.84 -6.62
C GLY A 78 -10.38 8.89 -8.11
N GLN A 79 -11.49 9.42 -8.52
CA GLN A 79 -11.85 9.46 -9.92
C GLN A 79 -11.09 10.53 -10.65
N LYS A 80 -10.58 10.21 -11.82
CA LYS A 80 -9.95 11.16 -12.71
C LYS A 80 -10.74 11.18 -14.01
N GLU A 81 -10.73 12.29 -14.69
CA GLU A 81 -11.57 12.43 -15.87
C GLU A 81 -10.98 11.79 -17.10
N THR A 82 -9.72 11.49 -17.09
CA THR A 82 -9.08 10.88 -18.24
C THR A 82 -8.18 9.76 -17.79
N GLY A 83 -7.74 8.93 -18.72
CA GLY A 83 -6.73 7.92 -18.45
C GLY A 83 -5.34 8.53 -18.41
N GLY A 84 -4.34 7.71 -18.36
CA GLY A 84 -2.96 8.16 -18.41
C GLY A 84 -2.31 8.39 -17.05
N TYR A 85 -3.08 8.24 -15.97
CA TYR A 85 -2.51 8.40 -14.64
C TYR A 85 -1.87 7.11 -14.18
N SER A 86 -0.81 7.19 -13.43
CA SER A 86 -0.20 6.02 -12.85
C SER A 86 0.25 6.32 -11.43
N ILE A 87 0.59 5.29 -10.67
CA ILE A 87 0.99 5.46 -9.31
C ILE A 87 2.34 4.80 -9.13
N SER A 88 3.25 5.52 -8.52
CA SER A 88 4.56 4.98 -8.22
C SER A 88 4.69 4.80 -6.72
N VAL A 89 5.30 3.71 -6.30
CA VAL A 89 5.59 3.51 -4.89
C VAL A 89 6.94 4.17 -4.63
N VAL A 90 6.95 5.12 -3.73
CA VAL A 90 8.18 5.81 -3.41
C VAL A 90 8.96 4.99 -2.40
N GLN A 91 8.30 4.53 -1.35
CA GLN A 91 8.95 3.69 -0.37
C GLN A 91 7.93 3.06 0.56
N MET A 92 8.32 2.02 1.21
CA MET A 92 7.50 1.36 2.19
C MET A 92 8.41 0.91 3.30
N TYR A 93 8.14 1.33 4.51
CA TYR A 93 9.03 1.02 5.63
C TYR A 93 8.24 0.94 6.93
N ALA A 94 8.84 0.31 7.92
CA ALA A 94 8.23 0.17 9.23
C ALA A 94 9.02 0.96 10.24
N GLU A 95 8.32 1.61 11.13
CA GLU A 95 8.98 2.38 12.16
C GLU A 95 7.99 2.55 13.31
N ASN A 96 8.40 2.27 14.51
CA ASN A 96 7.57 2.47 15.70
C ASN A 96 6.22 1.80 15.61
N LYS A 97 6.21 0.57 15.19
CA LYS A 97 4.98 -0.25 15.11
C LYS A 97 3.98 0.30 14.11
N ALA A 98 4.45 0.96 13.10
CA ALA A 98 3.60 1.45 12.03
C ALA A 98 4.27 1.17 10.69
N ILE A 99 3.46 1.01 9.68
CA ILE A 99 3.96 0.86 8.32
C ILE A 99 3.66 2.16 7.59
N TYR A 100 4.67 2.69 6.95
CA TYR A 100 4.52 3.89 6.15
C TYR A 100 4.63 3.48 4.69
N PHE A 101 3.59 3.77 3.95
CA PHE A 101 3.52 3.42 2.53
C PHE A 101 3.36 4.72 1.77
N GLU A 102 4.41 5.12 1.10
CA GLU A 102 4.43 6.40 0.41
C GLU A 102 4.29 6.20 -1.08
N THR A 103 3.35 6.86 -1.70
CA THR A 103 3.10 6.74 -3.12
C THR A 103 3.07 8.11 -3.76
N LYS A 104 3.15 8.12 -5.08
CA LYS A 104 3.11 9.34 -5.84
C LYS A 104 2.20 9.13 -7.03
N LEU A 105 1.26 10.02 -7.24
CA LEU A 105 0.41 9.97 -8.42
C LEU A 105 1.14 10.69 -9.55
N ILE A 106 1.22 10.04 -10.68
CA ILE A 106 1.88 10.59 -11.85
C ILE A 106 0.82 10.93 -12.87
N GLU A 107 0.76 12.20 -13.25
CA GLU A 107 -0.23 12.66 -14.19
C GLU A 107 0.31 12.48 -15.61
N PRO A 108 -0.56 12.34 -16.59
CA PRO A 108 -0.10 12.23 -17.96
C PRO A 108 0.52 13.55 -18.39
N SER A 109 1.50 13.50 -19.27
CA SER A 109 2.13 14.70 -19.73
C SER A 109 1.22 15.42 -20.70
N GLU A 110 1.44 16.70 -20.89
CA GLU A 110 0.58 17.49 -21.75
C GLU A 110 0.58 17.00 -23.20
N ASN A 111 1.65 16.40 -23.61
CA ASN A 111 1.74 15.94 -25.00
C ASN A 111 1.30 14.50 -25.16
N GLU A 112 0.86 13.87 -24.09
CA GLU A 112 0.51 12.47 -24.14
C GLU A 112 -0.93 12.29 -24.56
N THR A 113 -1.19 11.33 -25.42
CA THR A 113 -2.55 11.05 -25.85
C THR A 113 -3.17 10.14 -24.81
N VAL A 114 -4.25 10.58 -24.20
CA VAL A 114 -4.90 9.78 -23.18
C VAL A 114 -6.35 9.52 -23.53
N SER A 115 -6.92 8.51 -22.90
CA SER A 115 -8.32 8.21 -23.10
C SER A 115 -9.16 9.28 -22.42
N ASN A 116 -10.29 9.63 -22.99
CA ASN A 116 -11.19 10.57 -22.38
C ASN A 116 -12.15 9.91 -21.43
N GLN A 117 -11.95 8.65 -21.13
CA GLN A 117 -12.82 7.96 -20.22
C GLN A 117 -12.37 8.15 -18.78
N GLN A 118 -13.34 8.15 -17.88
CA GLN A 118 -13.02 8.28 -16.47
C GLN A 118 -12.14 7.13 -16.04
N ASN A 119 -11.30 7.38 -15.09
CA ASN A 119 -10.37 6.40 -14.61
C ASN A 119 -10.29 6.49 -13.08
N PHE A 120 -9.94 5.37 -12.44
CA PHE A 120 -9.85 5.34 -11.00
C PHE A 120 -8.50 4.72 -10.64
N PRO A 121 -7.44 5.51 -10.66
CA PRO A 121 -6.11 4.94 -10.43
C PRO A 121 -5.94 4.47 -8.99
N TYR A 122 -5.51 3.25 -8.84
CA TYR A 122 -5.17 2.71 -7.53
C TYR A 122 -4.11 1.63 -7.66
N ILE A 123 -3.45 1.35 -6.56
CA ILE A 123 -2.41 0.34 -6.54
C ILE A 123 -2.64 -0.53 -5.30
N VAL A 124 -2.37 -1.81 -5.42
CA VAL A 124 -2.45 -2.74 -4.32
C VAL A 124 -1.10 -3.40 -4.14
N VAL A 125 -0.61 -3.42 -2.93
CA VAL A 125 0.64 -4.12 -2.64
C VAL A 125 0.40 -5.17 -1.58
N LYS A 126 1.23 -6.18 -1.57
CA LYS A 126 1.16 -7.28 -0.63
C LYS A 126 2.49 -7.40 0.08
N THR A 127 2.47 -7.56 1.38
CA THR A 127 3.69 -7.78 2.14
C THR A 127 3.43 -8.86 3.19
N GLU A 128 4.48 -9.47 3.67
CA GLU A 128 4.31 -10.50 4.68
C GLU A 128 3.81 -9.89 5.97
N LEU A 129 3.04 -10.70 6.70
CA LEU A 129 2.52 -10.23 7.93
C LEU A 129 3.61 -10.16 8.95
N CYS A 130 3.82 -9.01 9.50
CA CYS A 130 4.78 -8.83 10.55
C CYS A 130 4.05 -8.24 11.71
N ASP A 131 4.28 -8.79 12.86
CA ASP A 131 3.68 -8.21 14.01
C ASP A 131 4.61 -7.15 14.44
N MET A 132 4.25 -6.03 14.50
CA MET A 132 5.09 -4.95 14.93
C MET A 132 4.51 -4.25 16.11
#